data_8e0247b59d2cb0a1a9674d765cb4e39d
#
_entry.id   8e0247b59d2cb0a1a9674d765cb4e39d
#
_cell.length_a   1.000
_cell.length_b   1.000
_cell.length_c   1.000
_cell.angle_alpha   90.00
_cell.angle_beta   90.00
_cell.angle_gamma   90.00
#
_symmetry.space_group_name_H-M   'P 1'
#
loop_
_entity.id
_entity.type
_entity.pdbx_description
1 polymer ?
#
loop_
_entity_poly.entity_id
_entity_poly.type
_entity_poly.pdbx_seq_one_letter_code
_entity_poly.pdbx_strand_id
1 'polypeptide(L)'
;TIPMVVMDWGPNANTDVIDDHSFDGGYLATKHLIECGHKKIGIICGELNKTTARTRYEGFEKAMEEAKLTINPSWVLEGAFEPEDGYECMNRLLTQEELPTALFCCNDVMALGAISALTEKGLRVPEDMSIIGYDDIHASRFYAPPLTTIHQSKLRLGRQAVNILLERITHKDEGVQQYSRIDITPELIIRKSVKSIL
;
A
#
# COMPACT_ATOMS: atom_id res chain seq x y z
N THR A 1 -19.53 28.10 -7.48
CA THR A 1 -18.92 26.74 -7.55
C THR A 1 -19.04 26.06 -6.23
N ILE A 2 -19.27 24.75 -6.19
CA ILE A 2 -19.30 23.97 -4.95
C ILE A 2 -17.83 23.68 -4.58
N PRO A 3 -17.37 24.01 -3.36
CA PRO A 3 -16.04 23.64 -2.89
C PRO A 3 -15.84 22.12 -2.93
N MET A 4 -14.68 21.69 -3.43
CA MET A 4 -14.34 20.28 -3.55
C MET A 4 -12.88 20.06 -3.17
N VAL A 5 -12.61 19.00 -2.43
CA VAL A 5 -11.26 18.50 -2.14
C VAL A 5 -11.18 17.07 -2.63
N VAL A 6 -10.13 16.74 -3.34
CA VAL A 6 -9.85 15.36 -3.78
C VAL A 6 -8.67 14.80 -3.03
N MET A 7 -8.72 13.52 -2.74
CA MET A 7 -7.64 12.78 -2.12
C MET A 7 -7.11 11.77 -3.13
N ASP A 8 -5.78 11.66 -3.23
CA ASP A 8 -5.11 10.69 -4.10
C ASP A 8 -5.51 10.77 -5.60
N TRP A 9 -5.60 11.99 -6.10
CA TRP A 9 -6.05 12.28 -7.47
C TRP A 9 -4.95 12.91 -8.30
N GLY A 10 -3.92 12.32 -8.65
CA GLY A 10 -2.89 12.80 -9.57
C GLY A 10 -2.64 14.33 -9.66
N PRO A 11 -1.56 14.77 -10.30
CA PRO A 11 -1.05 16.14 -10.20
C PRO A 11 -1.88 17.23 -10.93
N ASN A 12 -2.85 16.88 -11.73
CA ASN A 12 -3.56 17.80 -12.64
C ASN A 12 -5.00 18.14 -12.25
N ALA A 13 -5.36 18.07 -10.98
CA ALA A 13 -6.69 18.47 -10.54
C ALA A 13 -6.80 20.00 -10.45
N ASN A 14 -7.77 20.58 -11.17
CA ASN A 14 -8.19 21.99 -10.99
C ASN A 14 -9.06 22.11 -9.73
N THR A 15 -8.55 21.66 -8.58
CA THR A 15 -9.22 21.65 -7.28
C THR A 15 -8.19 21.50 -6.16
N ASP A 16 -8.62 21.66 -4.92
CA ASP A 16 -7.77 21.36 -3.77
C ASP A 16 -7.46 19.86 -3.69
N VAL A 17 -6.20 19.51 -3.44
CA VAL A 17 -5.70 18.14 -3.44
C VAL A 17 -5.02 17.82 -2.12
N ILE A 18 -5.27 16.64 -1.59
CA ILE A 18 -4.45 16.03 -0.54
C ILE A 18 -3.76 14.82 -1.18
N ASP A 19 -2.44 14.88 -1.24
CA ASP A 19 -1.60 13.80 -1.74
C ASP A 19 -1.12 12.93 -0.58
N ASP A 20 -1.40 11.65 -0.66
CA ASP A 20 -1.02 10.66 0.34
C ASP A 20 0.33 9.99 0.05
N HIS A 21 0.97 10.39 -1.05
CA HIS A 21 2.25 9.85 -1.50
C HIS A 21 2.25 8.31 -1.61
N SER A 22 1.19 7.75 -2.20
CA SER A 22 1.04 6.30 -2.37
C SER A 22 2.22 5.65 -3.11
N PHE A 23 2.87 6.37 -4.05
CA PHE A 23 4.11 5.92 -4.70
C PHE A 23 5.23 5.70 -3.68
N ASP A 24 5.49 6.69 -2.82
CA ASP A 24 6.53 6.61 -1.80
C ASP A 24 6.26 5.47 -0.82
N GLY A 25 4.99 5.23 -0.48
CA GLY A 25 4.58 4.12 0.37
C GLY A 25 4.88 2.76 -0.26
N GLY A 26 4.55 2.56 -1.55
CA GLY A 26 4.88 1.34 -2.29
C GLY A 26 6.40 1.12 -2.41
N TYR A 27 7.13 2.20 -2.66
CA TYR A 27 8.59 2.18 -2.68
C TYR A 27 9.19 1.80 -1.32
N LEU A 28 8.74 2.42 -0.22
CA LEU A 28 9.22 2.13 1.14
C LEU A 28 8.95 0.68 1.55
N ALA A 29 7.75 0.15 1.26
CA ALA A 29 7.40 -1.23 1.55
C ALA A 29 8.34 -2.21 0.86
N THR A 30 8.57 -2.01 -0.44
CA THR A 30 9.41 -2.88 -1.25
C THR A 30 10.88 -2.76 -0.87
N LYS A 31 11.37 -1.53 -0.67
CA LYS A 31 12.73 -1.26 -0.21
C LYS A 31 13.04 -1.96 1.10
N HIS A 32 12.10 -1.94 2.06
CA HIS A 32 12.27 -2.66 3.33
C HIS A 32 12.46 -4.17 3.12
N LEU A 33 11.69 -4.80 2.23
CA LEU A 33 11.87 -6.21 1.90
C LEU A 33 13.25 -6.48 1.29
N ILE A 34 13.71 -5.61 0.40
CA ILE A 34 15.04 -5.70 -0.22
C ILE A 34 16.14 -5.55 0.82
N GLU A 35 16.03 -4.57 1.72
CA GLU A 35 16.97 -4.35 2.83
C GLU A 35 17.01 -5.51 3.82
N CYS A 36 15.92 -6.27 3.96
CA CYS A 36 15.88 -7.53 4.69
C CYS A 36 16.51 -8.73 3.94
N GLY A 37 17.04 -8.51 2.72
CA GLY A 37 17.75 -9.52 1.91
C GLY A 37 16.87 -10.24 0.88
N HIS A 38 15.56 -9.96 0.81
CA HIS A 38 14.69 -10.59 -0.16
C HIS A 38 15.01 -10.14 -1.59
N LYS A 39 15.14 -11.11 -2.51
CA LYS A 39 15.37 -10.89 -3.94
C LYS A 39 14.22 -11.39 -4.81
N LYS A 40 13.45 -12.34 -4.30
CA LYS A 40 12.24 -12.89 -4.93
C LYS A 40 11.04 -12.28 -4.22
N ILE A 41 10.52 -11.19 -4.77
CA ILE A 41 9.46 -10.38 -4.16
C ILE A 41 8.27 -10.34 -5.11
N GLY A 42 7.10 -10.74 -4.60
CA GLY A 42 5.83 -10.61 -5.30
C GLY A 42 5.00 -9.46 -4.76
N ILE A 43 3.88 -9.18 -5.43
CA ILE A 43 2.93 -8.14 -5.04
C ILE A 43 1.48 -8.62 -5.27
N ILE A 44 0.61 -8.32 -4.29
CA ILE A 44 -0.84 -8.32 -4.49
C ILE A 44 -1.29 -6.86 -4.49
N CYS A 45 -1.55 -6.32 -5.68
CA CYS A 45 -2.03 -4.96 -5.87
C CYS A 45 -3.56 -4.91 -6.00
N GLY A 46 -4.14 -3.70 -5.94
CA GLY A 46 -5.51 -3.49 -6.38
C GLY A 46 -5.60 -3.46 -7.91
N GLU A 47 -6.80 -3.27 -8.45
CA GLU A 47 -7.00 -3.10 -9.88
C GLU A 47 -6.13 -1.96 -10.44
N LEU A 48 -5.21 -2.26 -11.35
CA LEU A 48 -4.22 -1.31 -11.87
C LEU A 48 -4.82 -0.17 -12.72
N ASN A 49 -6.10 -0.22 -13.04
CA ASN A 49 -6.85 0.89 -13.62
C ASN A 49 -7.21 1.98 -12.59
N LYS A 50 -7.09 1.71 -11.28
CA LYS A 50 -7.29 2.67 -10.19
C LYS A 50 -5.98 3.35 -9.83
N THR A 51 -6.01 4.67 -9.67
CA THR A 51 -4.82 5.50 -9.39
C THR A 51 -4.02 5.00 -8.20
N THR A 52 -4.67 4.78 -7.04
CA THR A 52 -4.01 4.31 -5.81
C THR A 52 -3.27 2.97 -6.00
N ALA A 53 -3.90 2.01 -6.68
CA ALA A 53 -3.28 0.70 -6.96
C ALA A 53 -2.06 0.86 -7.86
N ARG A 54 -2.21 1.63 -8.94
CA ARG A 54 -1.14 1.91 -9.91
C ARG A 54 0.04 2.60 -9.26
N THR A 55 -0.18 3.66 -8.48
CA THR A 55 0.90 4.43 -7.84
C THR A 55 1.68 3.59 -6.83
N ARG A 56 1.01 2.74 -6.05
CA ARG A 56 1.70 1.79 -5.14
C ARG A 56 2.51 0.75 -5.91
N TYR A 57 1.97 0.26 -7.03
CA TYR A 57 2.67 -0.66 -7.92
C TYR A 57 3.89 -0.01 -8.60
N GLU A 58 3.77 1.23 -9.08
CA GLU A 58 4.90 1.99 -9.64
C GLU A 58 6.01 2.21 -8.60
N GLY A 59 5.67 2.43 -7.33
CA GLY A 59 6.63 2.47 -6.23
C GLY A 59 7.35 1.14 -6.01
N PHE A 60 6.62 0.01 -6.08
CA PHE A 60 7.20 -1.33 -6.07
C PHE A 60 8.17 -1.53 -7.24
N GLU A 61 7.74 -1.23 -8.47
CA GLU A 61 8.60 -1.36 -9.66
C GLU A 61 9.88 -0.55 -9.52
N LYS A 62 9.77 0.69 -9.03
CA LYS A 62 10.91 1.58 -8.86
C LYS A 62 11.94 1.03 -7.87
N ALA A 63 11.50 0.49 -6.73
CA ALA A 63 12.40 -0.11 -5.75
C ALA A 63 13.10 -1.37 -6.30
N MET A 64 12.37 -2.21 -7.03
CA MET A 64 12.92 -3.40 -7.70
C MET A 64 13.96 -3.02 -8.77
N GLU A 65 13.66 -2.00 -9.59
CA GLU A 65 14.56 -1.48 -10.63
C GLU A 65 15.88 -0.98 -10.02
N GLU A 66 15.82 -0.14 -8.99
CA GLU A 66 17.00 0.41 -8.32
C GLU A 66 17.89 -0.66 -7.69
N ALA A 67 17.27 -1.70 -7.16
CA ALA A 67 17.98 -2.87 -6.64
C ALA A 67 18.46 -3.85 -7.75
N LYS A 68 18.15 -3.57 -9.02
CA LYS A 68 18.44 -4.44 -10.18
C LYS A 68 17.85 -5.84 -10.02
N LEU A 69 16.67 -5.94 -9.42
CA LEU A 69 15.92 -7.18 -9.25
C LEU A 69 14.87 -7.32 -10.36
N THR A 70 14.67 -8.55 -10.82
CA THR A 70 13.68 -8.86 -11.86
C THR A 70 12.32 -9.11 -11.22
N ILE A 71 11.28 -8.46 -11.74
CA ILE A 71 9.91 -8.74 -11.40
C ILE A 71 9.45 -9.96 -12.18
N ASN A 72 9.01 -11.00 -11.47
CA ASN A 72 8.37 -12.15 -12.11
C ASN A 72 6.88 -11.82 -12.34
N PRO A 73 6.39 -11.78 -13.59
CA PRO A 73 5.01 -11.45 -13.88
C PRO A 73 3.98 -12.39 -13.21
N SER A 74 4.36 -13.66 -12.95
CA SER A 74 3.49 -14.62 -12.26
C SER A 74 3.28 -14.30 -10.77
N TRP A 75 4.08 -13.40 -10.21
CA TRP A 75 4.00 -12.94 -8.82
C TRP A 75 3.35 -11.55 -8.68
N VAL A 76 2.85 -11.00 -9.79
CA VAL A 76 2.05 -9.77 -9.80
C VAL A 76 0.58 -10.17 -9.90
N LEU A 77 -0.17 -9.96 -8.82
CA LEU A 77 -1.54 -10.41 -8.69
C LEU A 77 -2.44 -9.20 -8.41
N GLU A 78 -3.61 -9.17 -9.05
CA GLU A 78 -4.59 -8.10 -8.86
C GLU A 78 -5.79 -8.59 -8.05
N GLY A 79 -6.18 -7.79 -7.06
CA GLY A 79 -7.40 -7.93 -6.26
C GLY A 79 -8.21 -6.63 -6.26
N ALA A 80 -9.31 -6.58 -5.52
CA ALA A 80 -10.19 -5.42 -5.40
C ALA A 80 -10.11 -4.74 -4.02
N PHE A 81 -9.01 -4.94 -3.30
CA PHE A 81 -8.75 -4.42 -1.95
C PHE A 81 -9.55 -5.07 -0.81
N GLU A 82 -10.19 -6.22 -1.05
CA GLU A 82 -10.92 -6.97 -0.03
C GLU A 82 -10.06 -8.13 0.53
N PRO A 83 -10.33 -8.61 1.76
CA PRO A 83 -9.56 -9.71 2.35
C PRO A 83 -9.67 -11.01 1.55
N GLU A 84 -10.82 -11.28 0.94
CA GLU A 84 -11.05 -12.42 0.06
C GLU A 84 -10.10 -12.42 -1.14
N ASP A 85 -9.82 -11.25 -1.72
CA ASP A 85 -8.88 -11.14 -2.83
C ASP A 85 -7.46 -11.53 -2.41
N GLY A 86 -7.03 -11.09 -1.23
CA GLY A 86 -5.74 -11.47 -0.67
C GLY A 86 -5.62 -12.99 -0.50
N TYR A 87 -6.68 -13.61 0.01
CA TYR A 87 -6.77 -15.05 0.20
C TYR A 87 -6.73 -15.81 -1.14
N GLU A 88 -7.53 -15.39 -2.13
CA GLU A 88 -7.59 -16.04 -3.45
C GLU A 88 -6.29 -15.84 -4.24
N CYS A 89 -5.73 -14.63 -4.23
CA CYS A 89 -4.45 -14.33 -4.86
C CYS A 89 -3.32 -15.18 -4.28
N MET A 90 -3.29 -15.35 -2.95
CA MET A 90 -2.29 -16.21 -2.31
C MET A 90 -2.50 -17.67 -2.70
N ASN A 91 -3.72 -18.19 -2.72
CA ASN A 91 -3.97 -19.56 -3.16
C ASN A 91 -3.53 -19.79 -4.61
N ARG A 92 -3.75 -18.82 -5.52
CA ARG A 92 -3.24 -18.87 -6.89
C ARG A 92 -1.71 -18.85 -6.93
N LEU A 93 -1.09 -17.99 -6.12
CA LEU A 93 0.37 -17.91 -6.03
C LEU A 93 0.97 -19.25 -5.58
N LEU A 94 0.37 -19.91 -4.61
CA LEU A 94 0.83 -21.19 -4.06
C LEU A 94 0.72 -22.38 -5.06
N THR A 95 0.08 -22.20 -6.22
CA THR A 95 0.08 -23.21 -7.29
C THR A 95 1.29 -23.10 -8.22
N GLN A 96 2.10 -22.05 -8.09
CA GLN A 96 3.28 -21.86 -8.94
C GLN A 96 4.41 -22.80 -8.53
N GLU A 97 5.26 -23.20 -9.49
CA GLU A 97 6.44 -24.05 -9.24
C GLU A 97 7.48 -23.33 -8.38
N GLU A 98 7.59 -22.01 -8.54
CA GLU A 98 8.51 -21.16 -7.79
C GLU A 98 7.73 -20.08 -7.05
N LEU A 99 8.06 -19.88 -5.77
CA LEU A 99 7.40 -18.90 -4.91
C LEU A 99 8.33 -17.72 -4.56
N PRO A 100 7.80 -16.52 -4.37
CA PRO A 100 8.55 -15.43 -3.79
C PRO A 100 8.86 -15.73 -2.32
N THR A 101 9.94 -15.13 -1.81
CA THR A 101 10.32 -15.22 -0.38
C THR A 101 9.64 -14.13 0.45
N ALA A 102 9.11 -13.10 -0.21
CA ALA A 102 8.37 -12.01 0.40
C ALA A 102 7.28 -11.49 -0.54
N LEU A 103 6.21 -10.96 0.05
CA LEU A 103 5.08 -10.41 -0.66
C LEU A 103 4.71 -9.05 -0.09
N PHE A 104 4.56 -8.06 -0.98
CA PHE A 104 3.93 -6.79 -0.68
C PHE A 104 2.44 -6.85 -1.03
N CYS A 105 1.56 -6.60 -0.06
CA CYS A 105 0.13 -6.45 -0.28
C CYS A 105 -0.23 -4.97 -0.21
N CYS A 106 -0.91 -4.45 -1.24
CA CYS A 106 -1.20 -3.02 -1.36
C CYS A 106 -2.23 -2.48 -0.35
N ASN A 107 -2.78 -3.34 0.52
CA ASN A 107 -3.44 -2.95 1.78
C ASN A 107 -3.32 -4.06 2.82
N ASP A 108 -3.63 -3.71 4.06
CA ASP A 108 -3.54 -4.64 5.19
C ASP A 108 -4.60 -5.75 5.15
N VAL A 109 -5.81 -5.46 4.66
CA VAL A 109 -6.86 -6.48 4.64
C VAL A 109 -6.54 -7.60 3.64
N MET A 110 -5.99 -7.29 2.47
CA MET A 110 -5.47 -8.31 1.56
C MET A 110 -4.27 -9.05 2.17
N ALA A 111 -3.39 -8.36 2.92
CA ALA A 111 -2.29 -9.00 3.62
C ALA A 111 -2.79 -10.04 4.64
N LEU A 112 -3.83 -9.70 5.41
CA LEU A 112 -4.45 -10.63 6.37
C LEU A 112 -5.11 -11.82 5.66
N GLY A 113 -5.77 -11.60 4.53
CA GLY A 113 -6.32 -12.68 3.68
C GLY A 113 -5.22 -13.61 3.16
N ALA A 114 -4.11 -13.05 2.68
CA ALA A 114 -2.95 -13.82 2.23
C ALA A 114 -2.32 -14.65 3.36
N ILE A 115 -2.19 -14.08 4.56
CA ILE A 115 -1.69 -14.79 5.75
C ILE A 115 -2.64 -15.94 6.13
N SER A 116 -3.95 -15.74 6.00
CA SER A 116 -4.93 -16.80 6.27
C SER A 116 -4.73 -17.99 5.32
N ALA A 117 -4.59 -17.74 4.02
CA ALA A 117 -4.35 -18.78 3.02
C ALA A 117 -3.03 -19.53 3.26
N LEU A 118 -1.94 -18.84 3.63
CA LEU A 118 -0.66 -19.46 4.01
C LEU A 118 -0.85 -20.37 5.22
N THR A 119 -1.52 -19.88 6.25
CA THR A 119 -1.77 -20.63 7.50
C THR A 119 -2.55 -21.91 7.25
N GLU A 120 -3.59 -21.88 6.40
CA GLU A 120 -4.36 -23.07 6.02
C GLU A 120 -3.54 -24.13 5.29
N LYS A 121 -2.49 -23.70 4.56
CA LYS A 121 -1.51 -24.61 3.92
C LYS A 121 -0.39 -25.04 4.84
N GLY A 122 -0.42 -24.66 6.13
CA GLY A 122 0.61 -24.97 7.11
C GLY A 122 1.90 -24.18 6.94
N LEU A 123 1.88 -23.10 6.12
CA LEU A 123 3.00 -22.18 5.92
C LEU A 123 2.96 -21.06 6.95
N ARG A 124 4.12 -20.61 7.39
CA ARG A 124 4.27 -19.65 8.49
C ARG A 124 4.78 -18.31 7.97
N VAL A 125 4.26 -17.26 8.55
CA VAL A 125 4.74 -15.90 8.35
C VAL A 125 5.45 -15.45 9.64
N PRO A 126 6.70 -14.98 9.56
CA PRO A 126 7.51 -14.74 8.36
C PRO A 126 8.41 -15.91 7.92
N GLU A 127 8.38 -17.07 8.61
CA GLU A 127 9.36 -18.13 8.47
C GLU A 127 9.43 -18.71 7.05
N ASP A 128 8.31 -18.93 6.43
CA ASP A 128 8.23 -19.53 5.09
C ASP A 128 8.02 -18.44 4.01
N MET A 129 7.32 -17.34 4.34
CA MET A 129 7.15 -16.16 3.49
C MET A 129 6.99 -14.89 4.34
N SER A 130 7.74 -13.84 4.03
CA SER A 130 7.56 -12.52 4.63
C SER A 130 6.40 -11.78 3.99
N ILE A 131 5.58 -11.08 4.79
CA ILE A 131 4.43 -10.29 4.30
C ILE A 131 4.52 -8.86 4.83
N ILE A 132 4.38 -7.89 3.94
CA ILE A 132 4.22 -6.47 4.30
C ILE A 132 2.91 -5.95 3.75
N GLY A 133 2.18 -5.17 4.55
CA GLY A 133 0.91 -4.55 4.19
C GLY A 133 1.01 -3.06 3.90
N TYR A 134 -0.16 -2.40 3.87
CA TYR A 134 -0.32 -0.96 3.68
C TYR A 134 -1.59 -0.51 4.43
N ASP A 135 -1.61 0.68 5.00
CA ASP A 135 -2.70 1.36 5.73
C ASP A 135 -2.53 1.46 7.25
N ASP A 136 -1.81 0.53 7.90
CA ASP A 136 -1.70 0.38 9.37
C ASP A 136 -3.07 0.34 10.06
N ILE A 137 -3.96 -0.54 9.60
CA ILE A 137 -5.25 -0.72 10.25
C ILE A 137 -5.08 -1.25 11.67
N HIS A 138 -6.06 -0.99 12.56
CA HIS A 138 -5.97 -1.39 13.96
C HIS A 138 -5.71 -2.89 14.15
N ALA A 139 -6.32 -3.74 13.32
CA ALA A 139 -6.17 -5.20 13.37
C ALA A 139 -4.72 -5.66 13.14
N SER A 140 -3.93 -4.94 12.32
CA SER A 140 -2.56 -5.29 11.94
C SER A 140 -1.62 -5.42 13.13
N ARG A 141 -1.92 -4.75 14.24
CA ARG A 141 -1.14 -4.80 15.48
C ARG A 141 -1.35 -6.07 16.29
N PHE A 142 -2.53 -6.67 16.17
CA PHE A 142 -2.99 -7.77 17.01
C PHE A 142 -3.09 -9.11 16.27
N TYR A 143 -2.83 -9.09 14.95
CA TYR A 143 -2.80 -10.31 14.16
C TYR A 143 -1.57 -11.19 14.54
N ALA A 144 -1.60 -12.46 14.18
CA ALA A 144 -0.51 -13.37 14.45
C ALA A 144 0.09 -13.89 13.13
N PRO A 145 1.30 -13.41 12.78
CA PRO A 145 2.13 -12.40 13.46
C PRO A 145 1.61 -10.96 13.28
N PRO A 146 1.98 -10.01 14.18
CA PRO A 146 1.73 -8.58 13.96
C PRO A 146 2.31 -8.10 12.63
N LEU A 147 1.49 -7.44 11.80
CA LEU A 147 1.82 -7.11 10.43
C LEU A 147 2.71 -5.87 10.33
N THR A 148 3.88 -6.02 9.69
CA THR A 148 4.70 -4.91 9.19
C THR A 148 3.93 -4.24 8.05
N THR A 149 3.82 -2.91 8.06
CA THR A 149 2.94 -2.19 7.14
C THR A 149 3.39 -0.75 6.92
N ILE A 150 2.84 -0.11 5.91
CA ILE A 150 2.97 1.33 5.69
C ILE A 150 1.82 2.04 6.39
N HIS A 151 2.14 2.93 7.33
CA HIS A 151 1.16 3.79 8.00
C HIS A 151 0.79 4.97 7.10
N GLN A 152 -0.50 5.10 6.83
CA GLN A 152 -1.11 6.25 6.20
C GLN A 152 -2.06 6.91 7.22
N SER A 153 -1.77 8.16 7.59
CA SER A 153 -2.56 8.83 8.62
C SER A 153 -3.94 9.28 8.12
N LYS A 154 -4.90 8.33 8.06
CA LYS A 154 -6.29 8.56 7.61
C LYS A 154 -6.97 9.68 8.39
N LEU A 155 -6.67 9.79 9.70
CA LEU A 155 -7.18 10.88 10.54
C LEU A 155 -6.66 12.25 10.10
N ARG A 156 -5.35 12.33 9.77
CA ARG A 156 -4.73 13.56 9.28
C ARG A 156 -5.28 13.94 7.91
N LEU A 157 -5.41 12.97 7.00
CA LEU A 157 -6.04 13.14 5.68
C LEU A 157 -7.46 13.72 5.81
N GLY A 158 -8.31 13.07 6.59
CA GLY A 158 -9.69 13.53 6.81
C GLY A 158 -9.77 14.91 7.45
N ARG A 159 -8.94 15.19 8.47
CA ARG A 159 -8.89 16.51 9.12
C ARG A 159 -8.49 17.62 8.16
N GLN A 160 -7.47 17.40 7.33
CA GLN A 160 -7.03 18.38 6.35
C GLN A 160 -8.10 18.63 5.27
N ALA A 161 -8.77 17.56 4.80
CA ALA A 161 -9.87 17.71 3.86
C ALA A 161 -10.99 18.59 4.40
N VAL A 162 -11.40 18.37 5.65
CA VAL A 162 -12.43 19.18 6.32
C VAL A 162 -11.98 20.63 6.50
N ASN A 163 -10.74 20.86 6.92
CA ASN A 163 -10.21 22.22 7.09
C ASN A 163 -10.24 23.01 5.78
N ILE A 164 -9.75 22.44 4.68
CA ILE A 164 -9.79 23.07 3.36
C ILE A 164 -11.23 23.39 2.95
N LEU A 165 -12.15 22.43 3.11
CA LEU A 165 -13.55 22.66 2.75
C LEU A 165 -14.18 23.79 3.57
N LEU A 166 -13.92 23.86 4.87
CA LEU A 166 -14.41 24.93 5.73
C LEU A 166 -13.86 26.29 5.31
N GLU A 167 -12.55 26.38 5.03
CA GLU A 167 -11.94 27.62 4.52
C GLU A 167 -12.59 28.08 3.22
N ARG A 168 -12.79 27.18 2.25
CA ARG A 168 -13.43 27.48 0.97
C ARG A 168 -14.89 27.93 1.11
N ILE A 169 -15.62 27.37 2.08
CA ILE A 169 -17.01 27.75 2.36
C ILE A 169 -17.09 29.13 3.01
N THR A 170 -16.16 29.41 3.96
CA THR A 170 -16.15 30.65 4.74
C THR A 170 -15.72 31.86 3.88
N HIS A 171 -14.74 31.66 2.98
CA HIS A 171 -14.15 32.73 2.15
C HIS A 171 -14.62 32.70 0.70
N LYS A 172 -15.86 32.26 0.46
CA LYS A 172 -16.42 32.04 -0.88
C LYS A 172 -16.44 33.29 -1.78
N ASP A 173 -16.45 34.48 -1.20
CA ASP A 173 -16.62 35.76 -1.91
C ASP A 173 -15.30 36.53 -2.13
N GLU A 174 -14.13 35.98 -1.75
CA GLU A 174 -12.85 36.67 -1.81
C GLU A 174 -12.09 36.53 -3.16
N GLY A 175 -12.78 36.13 -4.25
CA GLY A 175 -12.19 36.03 -5.58
C GLY A 175 -11.55 34.66 -5.88
N VAL A 176 -10.76 34.58 -6.98
CA VAL A 176 -10.11 33.33 -7.42
C VAL A 176 -9.00 32.96 -6.44
N GLN A 177 -9.30 32.07 -5.51
CA GLN A 177 -8.29 31.50 -4.63
C GLN A 177 -7.48 30.43 -5.38
N GLN A 178 -6.18 30.45 -5.17
CA GLN A 178 -5.30 29.39 -5.69
C GLN A 178 -5.63 28.07 -5.00
N TYR A 179 -5.68 26.96 -5.77
CA TYR A 179 -5.89 25.63 -5.19
C TYR A 179 -4.72 25.23 -4.29
N SER A 180 -5.03 24.56 -3.20
CA SER A 180 -4.08 24.07 -2.21
C SER A 180 -3.68 22.63 -2.54
N ARG A 181 -2.41 22.30 -2.30
CA ARG A 181 -1.92 20.92 -2.26
C ARG A 181 -1.31 20.66 -0.90
N ILE A 182 -1.77 19.62 -0.22
CA ILE A 182 -1.24 19.17 1.07
C ILE A 182 -0.68 17.78 0.89
N ASP A 183 0.58 17.61 1.26
CA ASP A 183 1.31 16.35 1.20
C ASP A 183 1.30 15.67 2.57
N ILE A 184 0.96 14.37 2.60
CA ILE A 184 0.98 13.52 3.80
C ILE A 184 1.85 12.30 3.50
N THR A 185 3.08 12.33 3.98
CA THR A 185 4.06 11.28 3.76
C THR A 185 3.71 10.00 4.52
N PRO A 186 3.82 8.81 3.89
CA PRO A 186 3.66 7.53 4.55
C PRO A 186 4.87 7.20 5.44
N GLU A 187 4.67 6.32 6.42
CA GLU A 187 5.70 5.86 7.36
C GLU A 187 5.73 4.33 7.40
N LEU A 188 6.93 3.75 7.41
CA LEU A 188 7.09 2.30 7.59
C LEU A 188 6.94 1.94 9.07
N ILE A 189 6.05 1.01 9.37
CA ILE A 189 5.84 0.44 10.71
C ILE A 189 6.32 -1.01 10.73
N ILE A 190 7.50 -1.23 11.29
CA ILE A 190 8.11 -2.55 11.39
C ILE A 190 7.48 -3.32 12.55
N ARG A 191 7.02 -4.56 12.26
CA ARG A 191 6.50 -5.52 13.25
C ARG A 191 7.13 -6.90 13.04
N LYS A 192 6.33 -7.98 13.03
CA LYS A 192 6.86 -9.36 13.07
C LYS A 192 6.60 -10.18 11.81
N SER A 193 5.94 -9.63 10.80
CA SER A 193 5.57 -10.37 9.58
C SER A 193 6.64 -10.37 8.49
N VAL A 194 7.77 -9.70 8.71
CA VAL A 194 8.93 -9.69 7.83
C VAL A 194 10.15 -10.14 8.62
N LYS A 195 10.92 -11.08 8.06
CA LYS A 195 12.21 -11.51 8.61
C LYS A 195 13.37 -11.03 7.74
N SER A 196 14.55 -10.84 8.35
CA SER A 196 15.80 -10.72 7.60
C SER A 196 16.28 -12.10 7.17
N ILE A 197 16.80 -12.20 5.96
CA ILE A 197 17.43 -13.38 5.37
C ILE A 197 18.86 -13.09 4.87
N LEU A 198 19.43 -11.96 5.37
CA LEU A 198 20.83 -11.58 5.16
C LEU A 198 21.78 -12.54 5.82
#